data_067f73dc184b5c90e77eb8bd8ad292d5
#
_entry.id   067f73dc184b5c90e77eb8bd8ad292d5
#
_cell.length_a   1.000
_cell.length_b   1.000
_cell.length_c   1.000
_cell.angle_alpha   90.00
_cell.angle_beta   90.00
_cell.angle_gamma   90.00
#
_symmetry.space_group_name_H-M   'P 1'
#
loop_
_entity.id
_entity.type
_entity.pdbx_description
1 polymer ?
#
loop_
_entity_poly.entity_id
_entity_poly.type
_entity_poly.pdbx_seq_one_letter_code
_entity_poly.pdbx_strand_id
1 'polypeptide(L)'
;AQVGDAVYNYTIAFLSKSGISSREITWIPVGNDATARAAALQSNRADAALLTAPSYFRMEEMGFKNLGNMADHKDIYASSVYLFKRQTVAANPKLPEMILRAQAEAIKRFYDDRPFAVKAYLANESEPKTAVKDVERIYDLYAKNKAFERVPYVLADAVKAVVAQAAEEQATQMRAIDFKTVVDNSVVDRLVKEGFFEKTFGASVKSEQESRSKQAMR
;
A
#
# COMPACT_ATOMS: atom_id res chain seq x y z
N ALA A 1 -14.63 9.54 0.11
CA ALA A 1 -13.54 9.35 1.07
C ALA A 1 -13.75 10.23 2.28
N GLN A 2 -13.19 9.87 3.42
CA GLN A 2 -13.19 10.74 4.59
C GLN A 2 -11.98 11.67 4.51
N VAL A 3 -12.18 12.96 4.80
CA VAL A 3 -11.10 13.95 4.79
C VAL A 3 -9.98 13.51 5.75
N GLY A 4 -8.75 13.49 5.26
CA GLY A 4 -7.56 13.11 6.02
C GLY A 4 -7.22 11.61 6.00
N ASP A 5 -8.04 10.74 5.40
CA ASP A 5 -7.67 9.34 5.19
C ASP A 5 -6.71 9.16 3.99
N ALA A 6 -6.09 7.99 3.89
CA ALA A 6 -5.16 7.69 2.81
C ALA A 6 -5.81 7.80 1.43
N VAL A 7 -7.07 7.37 1.28
CA VAL A 7 -7.80 7.44 0.00
C VAL A 7 -8.04 8.89 -0.41
N TYR A 8 -8.41 9.76 0.55
CA TYR A 8 -8.55 11.19 0.32
C TYR A 8 -7.23 11.81 -0.15
N ASN A 9 -6.14 11.55 0.58
CA ASN A 9 -4.83 12.10 0.27
C ASN A 9 -4.32 11.63 -1.10
N TYR A 10 -4.48 10.35 -1.43
CA TYR A 10 -4.14 9.82 -2.76
C TYR A 10 -4.97 10.46 -3.87
N THR A 11 -6.27 10.67 -3.62
CA THR A 11 -7.15 11.29 -4.62
C THR A 11 -6.72 12.73 -4.90
N ILE A 12 -6.42 13.51 -3.85
CA ILE A 12 -5.90 14.87 -4.02
C ILE A 12 -4.58 14.88 -4.80
N ALA A 13 -3.64 14.01 -4.42
CA ALA A 13 -2.35 13.92 -5.10
C ALA A 13 -2.50 13.56 -6.59
N PHE A 14 -3.43 12.65 -6.91
CA PHE A 14 -3.75 12.29 -8.29
C PHE A 14 -4.35 13.45 -9.08
N LEU A 15 -5.35 14.13 -8.52
CA LEU A 15 -6.05 15.23 -9.17
C LEU A 15 -5.16 16.46 -9.38
N SER A 16 -4.30 16.76 -8.40
CA SER A 16 -3.36 17.89 -8.52
C SER A 16 -2.36 17.70 -9.66
N LYS A 17 -1.96 16.48 -9.99
CA LYS A 17 -1.14 16.17 -11.17
C LYS A 17 -1.86 16.48 -12.48
N SER A 18 -3.18 16.46 -12.48
CA SER A 18 -4.01 16.85 -13.61
C SER A 18 -4.44 18.33 -13.55
N GLY A 19 -3.85 19.11 -12.66
CA GLY A 19 -4.15 20.55 -12.50
C GLY A 19 -5.46 20.83 -11.77
N ILE A 20 -6.09 19.82 -11.15
CA ILE A 20 -7.38 19.99 -10.45
C ILE A 20 -7.11 20.22 -8.96
N SER A 21 -7.56 21.36 -8.44
CA SER A 21 -7.45 21.70 -7.03
C SER A 21 -8.49 20.97 -6.18
N SER A 22 -8.12 20.55 -4.98
CA SER A 22 -9.07 19.97 -4.02
C SER A 22 -10.21 20.93 -3.64
N ARG A 23 -10.03 22.25 -3.83
CA ARG A 23 -11.05 23.29 -3.59
C ARG A 23 -12.13 23.32 -4.65
N GLU A 24 -11.89 22.75 -5.83
CA GLU A 24 -12.84 22.67 -6.95
C GLU A 24 -13.76 21.43 -6.79
N ILE A 25 -13.58 20.64 -5.73
CA ILE A 25 -14.28 19.37 -5.53
C ILE A 25 -15.15 19.43 -4.29
N THR A 26 -16.37 19.02 -4.44
CA THR A 26 -17.27 18.77 -3.32
C THR A 26 -17.03 17.37 -2.79
N TRP A 27 -16.45 17.27 -1.61
CA TRP A 27 -16.13 16.00 -0.96
C TRP A 27 -17.34 15.43 -0.23
N ILE A 28 -17.73 14.19 -0.59
CA ILE A 28 -18.83 13.48 0.04
C ILE A 28 -18.27 12.38 0.95
N PRO A 29 -18.44 12.48 2.28
CA PRO A 29 -18.00 11.46 3.21
C PRO A 29 -18.90 10.23 3.13
N VAL A 30 -18.39 9.12 2.62
CA VAL A 30 -19.10 7.83 2.50
C VAL A 30 -18.35 6.69 3.20
N GLY A 31 -17.38 7.05 4.06
CA GLY A 31 -16.53 6.08 4.75
C GLY A 31 -15.35 5.56 3.91
N ASN A 32 -14.57 4.67 4.51
CA ASN A 32 -13.33 4.14 3.94
C ASN A 32 -13.52 2.85 3.14
N ASP A 33 -14.73 2.29 3.13
CA ASP A 33 -15.04 1.07 2.42
C ASP A 33 -15.22 1.34 0.91
N ALA A 34 -14.57 0.53 0.07
CA ALA A 34 -14.69 0.60 -1.38
C ALA A 34 -16.12 0.30 -1.87
N THR A 35 -16.84 -0.58 -1.17
CA THR A 35 -18.24 -0.91 -1.48
C THR A 35 -19.15 0.28 -1.25
N ALA A 36 -18.98 1.02 -0.15
CA ALA A 36 -19.75 2.23 0.12
C ALA A 36 -19.47 3.34 -0.91
N ARG A 37 -18.23 3.47 -1.37
CA ARG A 37 -17.86 4.41 -2.45
C ARG A 37 -18.47 4.01 -3.79
N ALA A 38 -18.47 2.72 -4.13
CA ALA A 38 -19.12 2.21 -5.33
C ALA A 38 -20.64 2.43 -5.30
N ALA A 39 -21.29 2.20 -4.15
CA ALA A 39 -22.72 2.47 -3.97
C ALA A 39 -23.06 3.96 -4.13
N ALA A 40 -22.18 4.88 -3.72
CA ALA A 40 -22.38 6.31 -3.92
C ALA A 40 -22.35 6.70 -5.41
N LEU A 41 -21.48 6.07 -6.22
CA LEU A 41 -21.49 6.23 -7.68
C LEU A 41 -22.79 5.68 -8.30
N GLN A 42 -23.18 4.46 -7.95
CA GLN A 42 -24.38 3.80 -8.49
C GLN A 42 -25.66 4.58 -8.21
N SER A 43 -25.73 5.24 -7.05
CA SER A 43 -26.88 6.05 -6.64
C SER A 43 -26.82 7.51 -7.11
N ASN A 44 -25.86 7.87 -7.95
CA ASN A 44 -25.60 9.25 -8.40
C ASN A 44 -25.40 10.26 -7.25
N ARG A 45 -24.92 9.78 -6.09
CA ARG A 45 -24.55 10.65 -4.97
C ARG A 45 -23.12 11.21 -5.12
N ALA A 46 -22.30 10.58 -5.96
CA ALA A 46 -20.97 11.02 -6.30
C ALA A 46 -20.74 10.87 -7.80
N ASP A 47 -20.05 11.83 -8.40
CA ASP A 47 -19.71 11.82 -9.84
C ASP A 47 -18.45 10.99 -10.12
N ALA A 48 -17.55 10.89 -9.14
CA ALA A 48 -16.33 10.12 -9.20
C ALA A 48 -15.95 9.53 -7.84
N ALA A 49 -15.23 8.41 -7.84
CA ALA A 49 -14.71 7.80 -6.63
C ALA A 49 -13.40 7.04 -6.91
N LEU A 50 -12.47 7.05 -5.94
CA LEU A 50 -11.33 6.15 -5.95
C LEU A 50 -11.79 4.79 -5.42
N LEU A 51 -11.60 3.74 -6.22
CA LEU A 51 -11.97 2.38 -5.88
C LEU A 51 -10.75 1.45 -5.94
N THR A 52 -10.79 0.41 -5.12
CA THR A 52 -9.84 -0.71 -5.19
C THR A 52 -10.49 -1.93 -5.83
N ALA A 53 -9.70 -2.86 -6.35
CA ALA A 53 -10.21 -4.16 -6.79
C ALA A 53 -10.82 -4.93 -5.59
N PRO A 54 -11.90 -5.69 -5.78
CA PRO A 54 -12.63 -5.92 -7.03
C PRO A 54 -13.69 -4.85 -7.36
N SER A 55 -13.93 -3.87 -6.50
CA SER A 55 -15.06 -2.93 -6.65
C SER A 55 -15.00 -2.18 -7.98
N TYR A 56 -13.83 -1.71 -8.41
CA TYR A 56 -13.74 -0.99 -9.69
C TYR A 56 -13.97 -1.91 -10.90
N PHE A 57 -13.64 -3.21 -10.84
CA PHE A 57 -13.96 -4.16 -11.90
C PHE A 57 -15.46 -4.24 -12.14
N ARG A 58 -16.24 -4.32 -11.05
CA ARG A 58 -17.71 -4.37 -11.12
C ARG A 58 -18.29 -3.07 -11.69
N MET A 59 -17.70 -1.94 -11.32
CA MET A 59 -18.15 -0.65 -11.85
C MET A 59 -17.86 -0.53 -13.36
N GLU A 60 -16.70 -0.99 -13.83
CA GLU A 60 -16.40 -1.05 -15.26
C GLU A 60 -17.37 -1.98 -16.02
N GLU A 61 -17.71 -3.15 -15.46
CA GLU A 61 -18.71 -4.08 -16.03
C GLU A 61 -20.12 -3.45 -16.11
N MET A 62 -20.43 -2.52 -15.21
CA MET A 62 -21.68 -1.74 -15.22
C MET A 62 -21.64 -0.51 -16.13
N GLY A 63 -20.55 -0.28 -16.86
CA GLY A 63 -20.39 0.82 -17.81
C GLY A 63 -19.83 2.11 -17.25
N PHE A 64 -19.36 2.13 -16.00
CA PHE A 64 -18.63 3.27 -15.45
C PHE A 64 -17.26 3.38 -16.09
N LYS A 65 -16.81 4.62 -16.33
CA LYS A 65 -15.53 4.87 -16.96
C LYS A 65 -14.39 4.91 -15.95
N ASN A 66 -13.31 4.22 -16.24
CA ASN A 66 -12.04 4.38 -15.53
C ASN A 66 -11.36 5.66 -16.03
N LEU A 67 -11.23 6.65 -15.15
CA LEU A 67 -10.63 7.96 -15.47
C LEU A 67 -9.10 7.98 -15.25
N GLY A 68 -8.57 6.98 -14.55
CA GLY A 68 -7.14 6.85 -14.32
C GLY A 68 -6.81 5.72 -13.37
N ASN A 69 -5.60 5.18 -13.52
CA ASN A 69 -5.10 4.12 -12.68
C ASN A 69 -3.91 4.63 -11.86
N MET A 70 -4.03 4.58 -10.55
CA MET A 70 -2.95 5.04 -9.66
C MET A 70 -1.69 4.18 -9.75
N ALA A 71 -1.79 2.93 -10.23
CA ALA A 71 -0.62 2.10 -10.48
C ALA A 71 0.28 2.63 -11.61
N ASP A 72 -0.23 3.52 -12.46
CA ASP A 72 0.55 4.18 -13.51
C ASP A 72 1.44 5.32 -12.93
N HIS A 73 1.18 5.73 -11.70
CA HIS A 73 1.94 6.73 -10.98
C HIS A 73 2.91 6.03 -10.01
N LYS A 74 4.19 6.15 -10.29
CA LYS A 74 5.27 5.56 -9.47
C LYS A 74 5.61 6.41 -8.25
N ASP A 75 4.59 6.91 -7.55
CA ASP A 75 4.82 7.69 -6.35
C ASP A 75 5.21 6.78 -5.19
N ILE A 76 6.27 7.16 -4.52
CA ILE A 76 6.73 6.49 -3.31
C ILE A 76 5.92 7.06 -2.14
N TYR A 77 5.26 6.19 -1.37
CA TYR A 77 4.46 6.56 -0.20
C TYR A 77 4.48 5.44 0.83
N ALA A 78 4.74 5.78 2.09
CA ALA A 78 4.73 4.80 3.18
C ALA A 78 3.30 4.48 3.63
N SER A 79 2.55 3.75 2.80
CA SER A 79 1.14 3.41 3.01
C SER A 79 0.96 2.32 4.06
N SER A 80 1.80 1.29 4.03
CA SER A 80 1.66 0.12 4.91
C SER A 80 3.00 -0.14 5.59
N VAL A 81 3.01 -0.02 6.92
CA VAL A 81 4.20 -0.23 7.74
C VAL A 81 3.84 -1.07 8.97
N TYR A 82 4.80 -1.79 9.51
CA TYR A 82 4.64 -2.44 10.81
C TYR A 82 4.93 -1.43 11.92
N LEU A 83 4.00 -1.29 12.86
CA LEU A 83 4.15 -0.45 14.04
C LEU A 83 4.23 -1.32 15.28
N PHE A 84 5.26 -1.09 16.09
CA PHE A 84 5.47 -1.79 17.34
C PHE A 84 5.55 -0.81 18.51
N LYS A 85 4.93 -1.14 19.63
CA LYS A 85 5.22 -0.45 20.89
C LYS A 85 6.65 -0.80 21.31
N ARG A 86 7.42 0.18 21.81
CA ARG A 86 8.80 -0.05 22.30
C ARG A 86 8.87 -1.16 23.36
N GLN A 87 7.89 -1.21 24.28
CA GLN A 87 7.78 -2.27 25.28
C GLN A 87 7.62 -3.66 24.67
N THR A 88 6.85 -3.80 23.59
CA THR A 88 6.65 -5.09 22.89
C THR A 88 7.97 -5.58 22.29
N VAL A 89 8.72 -4.68 21.64
CA VAL A 89 10.02 -5.05 21.08
C VAL A 89 11.05 -5.34 22.18
N ALA A 90 11.04 -4.59 23.27
CA ALA A 90 11.91 -4.86 24.42
C ALA A 90 11.63 -6.23 25.05
N ALA A 91 10.35 -6.61 25.17
CA ALA A 91 9.94 -7.91 25.72
C ALA A 91 10.23 -9.08 24.74
N ASN A 92 10.19 -8.83 23.44
CA ASN A 92 10.47 -9.83 22.40
C ASN A 92 11.29 -9.21 21.24
N PRO A 93 12.61 -9.06 21.40
CA PRO A 93 13.48 -8.44 20.39
C PRO A 93 13.51 -9.16 19.03
N LYS A 94 13.13 -10.44 18.99
CA LYS A 94 13.07 -11.24 17.76
C LYS A 94 11.78 -11.04 16.97
N LEU A 95 10.74 -10.47 17.56
CA LEU A 95 9.42 -10.36 16.94
C LEU A 95 9.44 -9.62 15.59
N PRO A 96 10.08 -8.45 15.45
CA PRO A 96 10.13 -7.76 14.15
C PRO A 96 10.80 -8.61 13.07
N GLU A 97 11.90 -9.29 13.40
CA GLU A 97 12.60 -10.16 12.46
C GLU A 97 11.75 -11.35 12.03
N MET A 98 11.06 -12.01 12.97
CA MET A 98 10.19 -13.15 12.66
C MET A 98 9.07 -12.72 11.69
N ILE A 99 8.47 -11.55 11.91
CA ILE A 99 7.42 -11.02 11.03
C ILE A 99 7.98 -10.73 9.64
N LEU A 100 9.14 -10.08 9.52
CA LEU A 100 9.73 -9.77 8.22
C LEU A 100 10.14 -11.02 7.44
N ARG A 101 10.65 -12.06 8.12
CA ARG A 101 10.95 -13.35 7.49
C ARG A 101 9.68 -14.02 6.97
N ALA A 102 8.64 -14.11 7.79
CA ALA A 102 7.35 -14.68 7.39
C ALA A 102 6.72 -13.90 6.22
N GLN A 103 6.78 -12.57 6.25
CA GLN A 103 6.31 -11.73 5.15
C GLN A 103 7.07 -12.00 3.85
N ALA A 104 8.40 -12.09 3.89
CA ALA A 104 9.20 -12.36 2.71
C ALA A 104 8.88 -13.74 2.11
N GLU A 105 8.71 -14.76 2.94
CA GLU A 105 8.28 -16.09 2.49
C GLU A 105 6.87 -16.07 1.87
N ALA A 106 5.94 -15.33 2.47
CA ALA A 106 4.60 -15.15 1.93
C ALA A 106 4.61 -14.43 0.57
N ILE A 107 5.41 -13.36 0.44
CA ILE A 107 5.59 -12.62 -0.83
C ILE A 107 6.22 -13.53 -1.89
N LYS A 108 7.25 -14.30 -1.53
CA LYS A 108 7.82 -15.29 -2.44
C LYS A 108 6.75 -16.25 -2.95
N ARG A 109 5.99 -16.85 -2.04
CA ARG A 109 4.95 -17.79 -2.39
C ARG A 109 3.84 -17.17 -3.22
N PHE A 110 3.49 -15.92 -2.95
CA PHE A 110 2.54 -15.17 -3.77
C PHE A 110 2.99 -15.10 -5.23
N TYR A 111 4.27 -14.78 -5.50
CA TYR A 111 4.77 -14.66 -6.87
C TYR A 111 5.01 -16.01 -7.56
N ASP A 112 5.37 -17.04 -6.81
CA ASP A 112 5.75 -18.34 -7.37
C ASP A 112 4.57 -19.31 -7.52
N ASP A 113 3.48 -19.13 -6.76
CA ASP A 113 2.37 -20.07 -6.67
C ASP A 113 1.02 -19.35 -6.80
N ARG A 114 0.65 -19.01 -8.06
CA ARG A 114 -0.61 -18.35 -8.38
C ARG A 114 -1.84 -19.10 -7.83
N PRO A 115 -1.97 -20.43 -7.99
CA PRO A 115 -3.10 -21.18 -7.43
C PRO A 115 -3.20 -21.05 -5.92
N PHE A 116 -2.08 -21.09 -5.21
CA PHE A 116 -2.06 -20.88 -3.77
C PHE A 116 -2.49 -19.47 -3.38
N ALA A 117 -1.97 -18.44 -4.05
CA ALA A 117 -2.31 -17.05 -3.76
C ALA A 117 -3.81 -16.79 -3.94
N VAL A 118 -4.42 -17.28 -5.02
CA VAL A 118 -5.86 -17.19 -5.27
C VAL A 118 -6.66 -17.92 -4.18
N LYS A 119 -6.27 -19.15 -3.85
CA LYS A 119 -6.91 -19.93 -2.79
C LYS A 119 -6.80 -19.26 -1.41
N ALA A 120 -5.63 -18.70 -1.10
CA ALA A 120 -5.41 -18.02 0.17
C ALA A 120 -6.27 -16.76 0.28
N TYR A 121 -6.43 -15.99 -0.79
CA TYR A 121 -7.33 -14.84 -0.82
C TYR A 121 -8.77 -15.27 -0.52
N LEU A 122 -9.30 -16.24 -1.28
CA LEU A 122 -10.67 -16.76 -1.10
C LEU A 122 -10.94 -17.33 0.28
N ALA A 123 -9.91 -17.92 0.91
CA ALA A 123 -10.04 -18.49 2.25
C ALA A 123 -10.08 -17.45 3.37
N ASN A 124 -9.53 -16.24 3.12
CA ASN A 124 -9.41 -15.17 4.12
C ASN A 124 -10.27 -13.94 3.81
N GLU A 125 -11.08 -14.00 2.76
CA GLU A 125 -11.99 -12.92 2.40
C GLU A 125 -13.14 -12.82 3.42
N SER A 126 -13.41 -11.60 3.88
CA SER A 126 -14.41 -11.38 4.92
C SER A 126 -15.83 -11.23 4.36
N GLU A 127 -16.11 -10.47 3.35
CA GLU A 127 -17.47 -10.26 2.77
C GLU A 127 -17.48 -9.04 1.83
N PRO A 128 -18.29 -9.03 0.78
CA PRO A 128 -19.00 -10.14 0.16
C PRO A 128 -18.03 -11.06 -0.60
N LYS A 129 -18.36 -12.33 -0.74
CA LYS A 129 -17.50 -13.29 -1.47
C LYS A 129 -17.20 -12.81 -2.89
N THR A 130 -15.92 -12.68 -3.20
CA THR A 130 -15.45 -12.30 -4.52
C THR A 130 -15.47 -13.51 -5.46
N ALA A 131 -15.89 -13.33 -6.70
CA ALA A 131 -15.86 -14.42 -7.66
C ALA A 131 -14.40 -14.84 -7.96
N VAL A 132 -14.17 -16.12 -8.16
CA VAL A 132 -12.82 -16.67 -8.45
C VAL A 132 -12.15 -15.89 -9.59
N LYS A 133 -12.87 -15.60 -10.67
CA LYS A 133 -12.37 -14.83 -11.83
C LYS A 133 -11.84 -13.45 -11.42
N ASP A 134 -12.48 -12.79 -10.45
CA ASP A 134 -12.08 -11.46 -10.00
C ASP A 134 -10.82 -11.56 -9.11
N VAL A 135 -10.72 -12.60 -8.28
CA VAL A 135 -9.51 -12.87 -7.48
C VAL A 135 -8.32 -13.17 -8.38
N GLU A 136 -8.52 -13.96 -9.43
CA GLU A 136 -7.50 -14.23 -10.45
C GLU A 136 -7.05 -12.94 -11.14
N ARG A 137 -7.98 -12.08 -11.51
CA ARG A 137 -7.69 -10.77 -12.11
C ARG A 137 -6.94 -9.84 -11.14
N ILE A 138 -7.29 -9.86 -9.83
CA ILE A 138 -6.55 -9.15 -8.77
C ILE A 138 -5.12 -9.67 -8.70
N TYR A 139 -4.94 -10.99 -8.66
CA TYR A 139 -3.61 -11.59 -8.62
C TYR A 139 -2.76 -11.14 -9.81
N ASP A 140 -3.29 -11.26 -11.04
CA ASP A 140 -2.58 -10.91 -12.25
C ASP A 140 -2.19 -9.41 -12.27
N LEU A 141 -3.06 -8.53 -11.78
CA LEU A 141 -2.78 -7.11 -11.62
C LEU A 141 -1.62 -6.86 -10.64
N TYR A 142 -1.65 -7.50 -9.48
CA TYR A 142 -0.64 -7.33 -8.43
C TYR A 142 0.70 -7.93 -8.82
N ALA A 143 0.69 -9.10 -9.45
CA ALA A 143 1.89 -9.75 -9.94
C ALA A 143 2.57 -8.95 -11.05
N LYS A 144 1.79 -8.45 -12.04
CA LYS A 144 2.27 -7.59 -13.13
C LYS A 144 2.92 -6.30 -12.63
N ASN A 145 2.29 -5.66 -11.64
CA ASN A 145 2.74 -4.38 -11.10
C ASN A 145 3.79 -4.54 -10.00
N LYS A 146 4.18 -5.77 -9.67
CA LYS A 146 5.10 -6.06 -8.55
C LYS A 146 4.68 -5.34 -7.27
N ALA A 147 3.38 -5.49 -6.92
CA ALA A 147 2.73 -4.73 -5.84
C ALA A 147 3.36 -4.95 -4.46
N PHE A 148 3.99 -6.10 -4.23
CA PHE A 148 4.64 -6.42 -2.97
C PHE A 148 6.16 -6.29 -3.09
N GLU A 149 6.72 -5.43 -2.25
CA GLU A 149 8.15 -5.19 -2.20
C GLU A 149 8.88 -6.33 -1.47
N ARG A 150 9.96 -6.82 -2.08
CA ARG A 150 10.71 -7.95 -1.56
C ARG A 150 11.68 -7.57 -0.45
N VAL A 151 12.11 -6.30 -0.41
CA VAL A 151 13.04 -5.78 0.59
C VAL A 151 12.41 -4.58 1.29
N PRO A 152 11.84 -4.75 2.49
CA PRO A 152 10.88 -3.81 3.09
C PRO A 152 11.55 -2.65 3.87
N TYR A 153 12.48 -1.93 3.25
CA TYR A 153 12.99 -0.69 3.84
C TYR A 153 11.91 0.39 3.90
N VAL A 154 11.81 1.06 5.02
CA VAL A 154 11.08 2.34 5.10
C VAL A 154 11.95 3.42 4.47
N LEU A 155 11.51 3.98 3.36
CA LEU A 155 12.28 4.92 2.55
C LEU A 155 12.09 6.37 3.03
N ALA A 156 13.15 7.17 2.99
CA ALA A 156 13.11 8.56 3.44
C ALA A 156 12.09 9.40 2.64
N ASP A 157 12.07 9.24 1.31
CA ASP A 157 11.14 9.98 0.46
C ASP A 157 9.69 9.50 0.62
N ALA A 158 9.47 8.24 0.99
CA ALA A 158 8.14 7.73 1.31
C ALA A 158 7.59 8.39 2.59
N VAL A 159 8.41 8.59 3.60
CA VAL A 159 8.04 9.31 4.83
C VAL A 159 7.75 10.78 4.53
N LYS A 160 8.60 11.45 3.74
CA LYS A 160 8.37 12.84 3.31
C LYS A 160 7.04 12.99 2.55
N ALA A 161 6.71 12.04 1.67
CA ALA A 161 5.48 12.07 0.92
C ALA A 161 4.24 11.95 1.84
N VAL A 162 4.29 11.13 2.89
CA VAL A 162 3.22 11.06 3.90
C VAL A 162 3.00 12.42 4.56
N VAL A 163 4.07 13.08 4.98
CA VAL A 163 3.98 14.41 5.62
C VAL A 163 3.45 15.47 4.63
N ALA A 164 3.93 15.44 3.38
CA ALA A 164 3.52 16.41 2.37
C ALA A 164 2.06 16.28 1.93
N GLN A 165 1.50 15.07 2.00
CA GLN A 165 0.12 14.79 1.60
C GLN A 165 -0.87 14.81 2.78
N ALA A 166 -0.37 14.97 4.02
CA ALA A 166 -1.23 15.05 5.19
C ALA A 166 -2.04 16.36 5.20
N ALA A 167 -3.23 16.34 5.81
CA ALA A 167 -3.99 17.55 6.08
C ALA A 167 -3.15 18.52 6.95
N GLU A 168 -3.35 19.84 6.77
CA GLU A 168 -2.46 20.86 7.34
C GLU A 168 -2.23 20.72 8.86
N GLU A 169 -3.30 20.45 9.61
CA GLU A 169 -3.20 20.22 11.06
C GLU A 169 -2.31 19.02 11.40
N GLN A 170 -2.50 17.91 10.70
CA GLN A 170 -1.70 16.68 10.86
C GLN A 170 -0.27 16.90 10.38
N ALA A 171 -0.08 17.59 9.25
CA ALA A 171 1.23 17.89 8.69
C ALA A 171 2.08 18.72 9.66
N THR A 172 1.47 19.68 10.36
CA THR A 172 2.15 20.50 11.36
C THR A 172 2.68 19.65 12.52
N GLN A 173 1.86 18.73 13.05
CA GLN A 173 2.29 17.81 14.10
C GLN A 173 3.36 16.83 13.60
N MET A 174 3.21 16.31 12.39
CA MET A 174 4.16 15.36 11.79
C MET A 174 5.53 15.99 11.50
N ARG A 175 5.58 17.25 11.08
CA ARG A 175 6.85 17.99 10.87
C ARG A 175 7.67 18.18 12.15
N ALA A 176 7.02 18.14 13.32
CA ALA A 176 7.69 18.21 14.61
C ALA A 176 8.33 16.87 15.03
N ILE A 177 8.04 15.77 14.34
CA ILE A 177 8.57 14.44 14.66
C ILE A 177 9.91 14.25 13.94
N ASP A 178 10.96 13.93 14.71
CA ASP A 178 12.17 13.37 14.12
C ASP A 178 11.93 11.90 13.77
N PHE A 179 11.59 11.64 12.50
CA PHE A 179 11.29 10.30 12.01
C PHE A 179 12.47 9.33 12.13
N LYS A 180 13.72 9.82 12.25
CA LYS A 180 14.89 8.97 12.51
C LYS A 180 14.81 8.27 13.88
N THR A 181 14.06 8.84 14.82
CA THR A 181 13.87 8.25 16.15
C THR A 181 12.76 7.21 16.22
N VAL A 182 11.90 7.16 15.22
CA VAL A 182 10.73 6.24 15.18
C VAL A 182 10.79 5.21 14.07
N VAL A 183 11.53 5.46 13.00
CA VAL A 183 11.77 4.49 11.92
C VAL A 183 13.01 3.67 12.27
N ASP A 184 12.87 2.35 12.26
CA ASP A 184 13.96 1.41 12.50
C ASP A 184 14.11 0.44 11.33
N ASN A 185 15.12 0.65 10.51
CA ASN A 185 15.52 -0.23 9.41
C ASN A 185 16.60 -1.25 9.80
N SER A 186 17.05 -1.29 11.07
CA SER A 186 18.18 -2.13 11.51
C SER A 186 17.94 -3.62 11.32
N VAL A 187 16.67 -4.05 11.45
CA VAL A 187 16.31 -5.46 11.22
C VAL A 187 16.46 -5.82 9.73
N VAL A 188 16.04 -4.92 8.83
CA VAL A 188 16.20 -5.13 7.38
C VAL A 188 17.69 -5.14 7.01
N ASP A 189 18.49 -4.22 7.55
CA ASP A 189 19.95 -4.18 7.33
C ASP A 189 20.62 -5.49 7.75
N ARG A 190 20.23 -6.05 8.90
CA ARG A 190 20.75 -7.33 9.38
C ARG A 190 20.38 -8.47 8.43
N LEU A 191 19.12 -8.56 8.00
CA LEU A 191 18.65 -9.57 7.06
C LEU A 191 19.36 -9.46 5.69
N VAL A 192 19.61 -8.25 5.22
CA VAL A 192 20.41 -7.97 4.03
C VAL A 192 21.83 -8.51 4.20
N LYS A 193 22.51 -8.17 5.31
CA LYS A 193 23.87 -8.60 5.62
C LYS A 193 23.99 -10.12 5.73
N GLU A 194 22.96 -10.79 6.24
CA GLU A 194 22.88 -12.26 6.32
C GLU A 194 22.61 -12.94 4.97
N GLY A 195 22.33 -12.17 3.91
CA GLY A 195 21.95 -12.69 2.60
C GLY A 195 20.57 -13.34 2.57
N PHE A 196 19.69 -13.00 3.54
CA PHE A 196 18.38 -13.63 3.66
C PHE A 196 17.50 -13.40 2.41
N PHE A 197 17.42 -12.17 1.91
CA PHE A 197 16.59 -11.86 0.76
C PHE A 197 17.10 -12.51 -0.52
N GLU A 198 18.43 -12.60 -0.71
CA GLU A 198 19.03 -13.31 -1.85
C GLU A 198 18.74 -14.82 -1.80
N LYS A 199 18.81 -15.42 -0.61
CA LYS A 199 18.41 -16.83 -0.41
C LYS A 199 16.92 -17.06 -0.68
N THR A 200 16.08 -16.11 -0.31
CA THR A 200 14.62 -16.23 -0.46
C THR A 200 14.18 -15.98 -1.89
N PHE A 201 14.64 -14.90 -2.54
CA PHE A 201 14.13 -14.44 -3.84
C PHE A 201 15.09 -14.68 -5.02
N GLY A 202 16.28 -15.22 -4.74
CA GLY A 202 17.33 -15.41 -5.75
C GLY A 202 18.11 -14.12 -6.04
N ALA A 203 19.12 -14.23 -6.90
CA ALA A 203 20.04 -13.13 -7.23
C ALA A 203 19.36 -11.88 -7.80
N SER A 204 18.17 -12.02 -8.38
CA SER A 204 17.41 -10.91 -8.97
C SER A 204 17.00 -9.82 -7.98
N VAL A 205 17.01 -10.10 -6.66
CA VAL A 205 16.66 -9.13 -5.63
C VAL A 205 17.81 -8.16 -5.28
N LYS A 206 19.04 -8.45 -5.69
CA LYS A 206 20.23 -7.72 -5.29
C LYS A 206 20.20 -6.24 -5.69
N SER A 207 19.82 -5.93 -6.91
CA SER A 207 19.71 -4.55 -7.37
C SER A 207 18.63 -3.75 -6.62
N GLU A 208 17.49 -4.38 -6.31
CA GLU A 208 16.44 -3.80 -5.48
C GLU A 208 16.97 -3.53 -4.06
N GLN A 209 17.63 -4.50 -3.47
CA GLN A 209 18.25 -4.40 -2.14
C GLN A 209 19.25 -3.25 -2.05
N GLU A 210 20.15 -3.11 -3.02
CA GLU A 210 21.14 -2.03 -3.07
C GLU A 210 20.48 -0.65 -3.25
N SER A 211 19.52 -0.56 -4.16
CA SER A 211 18.77 0.67 -4.41
C SER A 211 18.00 1.13 -3.18
N ARG A 212 17.24 0.23 -2.56
CA ARG A 212 16.41 0.57 -1.39
C ARG A 212 17.22 0.86 -0.15
N SER A 213 18.33 0.17 0.05
CA SER A 213 19.26 0.47 1.15
C SER A 213 19.82 1.89 1.10
N LYS A 214 20.12 2.42 -0.11
CA LYS A 214 20.59 3.80 -0.31
C LYS A 214 19.49 4.84 -0.01
N GLN A 215 18.23 4.49 -0.21
CA GLN A 215 17.07 5.36 -0.02
C GLN A 215 16.42 5.21 1.36
N ALA A 216 16.90 4.26 2.16
CA ALA A 216 16.35 3.96 3.48
C ALA A 216 16.39 5.19 4.40
N MET A 217 15.35 5.38 5.20
CA MET A 217 15.34 6.37 6.27
C MET A 217 16.40 6.02 7.32
N ARG A 218 17.30 6.95 7.61
CA ARG A 218 18.44 6.78 8.55
C ARG A 218 18.42 7.85 9.63
#